data_290fe34e963b7a5a5efcd4339492447a
#
_entry.id   290fe34e963b7a5a5efcd4339492447a
#
_cell.length_a   1.000
_cell.length_b   1.000
_cell.length_c   1.000
_cell.angle_alpha   90.00
_cell.angle_beta   90.00
_cell.angle_gamma   90.00
#
_symmetry.space_group_name_H-M   'P 1'
#
loop_
_entity.id
_entity.type
_entity.pdbx_description
1 polymer ?
#
loop_
_entity_poly.entity_id
_entity_poly.type
_entity_poly.pdbx_seq_one_letter_code
_entity_poly.pdbx_strand_id
1 'polypeptide(L)'
;KLEGGAVTAQKISFGVLFNDPYTSYCLFNPRFAPYAHISKVKFAQIERNTEFDGQQYKDFRTDYVAGVEKGKTYQLEVTVQNWKSGEGDPYTVRAWFDWNGDYVFQQDEMIAPQKIARIGKAGTEHVLSFDIAVPDDMVENKEVGFRVMLHYTLGNDGADPCGEIDSGDVEDYGMIIGEDKAHVLPPDGPDEPTEEVCTPEF
;
A
#
# COMPACT_ATOMS: atom_id res chain seq x y z
N LYS A 1 -4.01 44.53 -44.16
CA LYS A 1 -4.90 43.45 -43.64
C LYS A 1 -4.02 42.47 -42.90
N LEU A 2 -3.99 42.55 -41.56
CA LEU A 2 -3.29 41.60 -40.71
C LEU A 2 -4.33 40.57 -40.29
N GLU A 3 -4.13 39.32 -40.71
CA GLU A 3 -4.95 38.18 -40.29
C GLU A 3 -4.52 37.80 -38.87
N GLY A 4 -5.46 37.90 -37.95
CA GLY A 4 -5.25 37.52 -36.56
C GLY A 4 -5.24 36.01 -36.41
N GLY A 5 -4.07 35.45 -36.11
CA GLY A 5 -3.94 34.05 -35.64
C GLY A 5 -4.52 33.92 -34.25
N ALA A 6 -5.47 32.99 -34.07
CA ALA A 6 -6.00 32.66 -32.77
C ALA A 6 -4.90 31.99 -31.89
N VAL A 7 -4.54 32.65 -30.83
CA VAL A 7 -3.65 32.06 -29.80
C VAL A 7 -4.51 31.17 -28.90
N THR A 8 -4.42 29.89 -29.09
CA THR A 8 -5.00 28.92 -28.17
C THR A 8 -4.16 28.89 -26.87
N ALA A 9 -4.71 29.44 -25.79
CA ALA A 9 -4.10 29.35 -24.47
C ALA A 9 -4.17 27.91 -24.01
N GLN A 10 -3.04 27.19 -24.00
CA GLN A 10 -2.92 25.95 -23.29
C GLN A 10 -2.98 26.22 -21.79
N LYS A 11 -3.98 25.65 -21.11
CA LYS A 11 -4.10 25.70 -19.67
C LYS A 11 -3.08 24.72 -19.09
N ILE A 12 -1.91 25.21 -18.72
CA ILE A 12 -0.92 24.43 -17.98
C ILE A 12 -1.41 24.41 -16.52
N SER A 13 -1.98 23.30 -16.10
CA SER A 13 -2.26 23.06 -14.68
C SER A 13 -0.95 22.70 -13.99
N PHE A 14 -0.36 23.66 -13.29
CA PHE A 14 0.66 23.34 -12.31
C PHE A 14 -0.05 22.76 -11.09
N GLY A 15 -0.04 21.44 -10.93
CA GLY A 15 -0.32 20.79 -9.67
C GLY A 15 0.80 21.18 -8.71
N VAL A 16 0.59 22.21 -7.90
CA VAL A 16 1.42 22.45 -6.74
C VAL A 16 1.04 21.33 -5.78
N LEU A 17 1.87 20.30 -5.71
CA LEU A 17 1.83 19.34 -4.61
C LEU A 17 2.22 20.12 -3.35
N PHE A 18 1.21 20.65 -2.67
CA PHE A 18 1.38 21.01 -1.28
C PHE A 18 1.60 19.68 -0.55
N ASN A 19 2.84 19.34 -0.27
CA ASN A 19 3.17 18.37 0.75
C ASN A 19 2.71 19.02 2.07
N ASP A 20 1.44 18.84 2.42
CA ASP A 20 0.96 19.17 3.74
C ASP A 20 1.66 18.21 4.71
N PRO A 21 2.57 18.66 5.55
CA PRO A 21 3.29 17.80 6.47
C PRO A 21 2.35 17.08 7.47
N TYR A 22 1.08 17.51 7.52
CA TYR A 22 0.04 16.91 8.36
C TYR A 22 -0.80 15.84 7.67
N THR A 23 -0.54 15.54 6.38
CA THR A 23 -1.32 14.55 5.60
C THR A 23 -0.46 13.44 5.01
N SER A 24 0.81 13.36 5.34
CA SER A 24 1.71 12.33 4.82
C SER A 24 2.24 11.43 5.93
N TYR A 25 2.00 10.14 5.79
CA TYR A 25 2.66 9.14 6.62
C TYR A 25 4.18 9.18 6.42
N CYS A 26 4.91 8.76 7.43
CA CYS A 26 6.36 8.67 7.37
C CYS A 26 6.82 7.79 6.21
N LEU A 27 7.84 8.24 5.52
CA LEU A 27 8.51 7.44 4.50
C LEU A 27 9.34 6.34 5.15
N PHE A 28 9.35 5.19 4.51
CA PHE A 28 10.15 4.05 4.91
C PHE A 28 11.41 3.96 4.04
N ASN A 29 12.57 3.71 4.65
CA ASN A 29 13.82 3.62 3.93
C ASN A 29 14.69 2.45 4.47
N PRO A 30 14.52 1.24 3.95
CA PRO A 30 15.33 0.10 4.35
C PRO A 30 16.78 0.25 3.87
N ARG A 31 17.73 -0.30 4.64
CA ARG A 31 19.16 -0.21 4.33
C ARG A 31 19.60 -1.19 3.24
N PHE A 32 18.99 -2.37 3.21
CA PHE A 32 19.37 -3.45 2.31
C PHE A 32 18.16 -4.06 1.62
N ALA A 33 18.36 -4.50 0.37
CA ALA A 33 17.35 -5.24 -0.36
C ALA A 33 17.03 -6.58 0.34
N PRO A 34 15.75 -6.90 0.58
CA PRO A 34 15.36 -8.15 1.19
C PRO A 34 15.57 -9.34 0.24
N TYR A 35 15.57 -10.56 0.76
CA TYR A 35 15.46 -11.77 -0.05
C TYR A 35 14.01 -12.18 -0.30
N ALA A 36 13.09 -11.60 0.42
CA ALA A 36 11.66 -11.81 0.27
C ALA A 36 10.94 -10.47 0.11
N HIS A 37 9.78 -10.49 -0.53
CA HIS A 37 8.92 -9.33 -0.71
C HIS A 37 7.46 -9.71 -0.43
N ILE A 38 6.63 -8.70 -0.25
CA ILE A 38 5.18 -8.84 -0.22
C ILE A 38 4.75 -9.05 -1.67
N SER A 39 4.28 -10.25 -2.00
CA SER A 39 3.86 -10.58 -3.37
C SER A 39 2.36 -10.44 -3.57
N LYS A 40 1.58 -10.37 -2.48
CA LYS A 40 0.14 -10.16 -2.54
C LYS A 40 -0.41 -9.62 -1.23
N VAL A 41 -1.33 -8.67 -1.33
CA VAL A 41 -2.16 -8.20 -0.22
C VAL A 41 -3.62 -8.32 -0.60
N LYS A 42 -4.42 -8.91 0.31
CA LYS A 42 -5.89 -8.89 0.24
C LYS A 42 -6.45 -8.29 1.50
N PHE A 43 -7.33 -7.32 1.36
CA PHE A 43 -8.08 -6.72 2.46
C PHE A 43 -9.37 -6.10 1.95
N ALA A 44 -10.53 -6.52 2.48
CA ALA A 44 -11.85 -6.09 2.02
C ALA A 44 -11.97 -6.22 0.47
N GLN A 45 -12.12 -5.11 -0.27
CA GLN A 45 -12.20 -5.11 -1.74
C GLN A 45 -10.82 -5.11 -2.43
N ILE A 46 -9.74 -4.88 -1.68
CA ILE A 46 -8.38 -4.88 -2.23
C ILE A 46 -7.94 -6.32 -2.48
N GLU A 47 -7.45 -6.59 -3.68
CA GLU A 47 -6.64 -7.76 -4.03
C GLU A 47 -5.52 -7.29 -4.97
N ARG A 48 -4.32 -7.06 -4.41
CA ARG A 48 -3.17 -6.55 -5.14
C ARG A 48 -2.07 -7.60 -5.20
N ASN A 49 -1.63 -7.94 -6.42
CA ASN A 49 -0.40 -8.69 -6.65
C ASN A 49 0.73 -7.70 -6.91
N THR A 50 1.88 -7.91 -6.28
CA THR A 50 3.05 -7.04 -6.42
C THR A 50 4.24 -7.85 -6.86
N GLU A 51 4.79 -7.54 -8.02
CA GLU A 51 6.06 -8.10 -8.47
C GLU A 51 7.22 -7.35 -7.82
N PHE A 52 8.32 -8.07 -7.56
CA PHE A 52 9.51 -7.44 -7.03
C PHE A 52 10.27 -6.70 -8.14
N ASP A 53 10.24 -5.38 -8.07
CA ASP A 53 10.88 -4.45 -9.02
C ASP A 53 12.17 -3.80 -8.48
N GLY A 54 12.63 -4.25 -7.28
CA GLY A 54 13.77 -3.69 -6.57
C GLY A 54 13.44 -2.54 -5.65
N GLN A 55 12.20 -2.05 -5.65
CA GLN A 55 11.72 -1.06 -4.69
C GLN A 55 11.21 -1.74 -3.42
N GLN A 56 11.56 -1.20 -2.28
CA GLN A 56 11.24 -1.75 -0.95
C GLN A 56 10.14 -0.97 -0.24
N TYR A 57 9.66 0.08 -0.84
CA TYR A 57 8.52 0.86 -0.38
C TYR A 57 7.63 1.21 -1.56
N LYS A 58 6.35 0.90 -1.43
CA LYS A 58 5.34 1.21 -2.43
C LYS A 58 4.14 1.86 -1.76
N ASP A 59 3.71 2.98 -2.31
CA ASP A 59 2.55 3.72 -1.85
C ASP A 59 1.38 3.53 -2.83
N PHE A 60 0.40 2.75 -2.41
CA PHE A 60 -0.81 2.46 -3.17
C PHE A 60 -2.05 3.15 -2.62
N ARG A 61 -1.90 4.09 -1.69
CA ARG A 61 -3.03 4.70 -0.97
C ARG A 61 -4.02 5.41 -1.87
N THR A 62 -3.59 5.98 -2.99
CA THR A 62 -4.49 6.64 -3.94
C THR A 62 -5.19 5.67 -4.89
N ASP A 63 -4.60 4.51 -5.12
CA ASP A 63 -5.02 3.57 -6.15
C ASP A 63 -5.83 2.41 -5.57
N TYR A 64 -5.60 2.10 -4.29
CA TYR A 64 -6.24 1.01 -3.58
C TYR A 64 -6.75 1.48 -2.22
N VAL A 65 -8.04 1.80 -2.16
CA VAL A 65 -8.76 2.25 -0.96
C VAL A 65 -9.82 1.23 -0.57
N ALA A 66 -9.66 0.59 0.58
CA ALA A 66 -10.63 -0.35 1.12
C ALA A 66 -11.81 0.40 1.75
N GLY A 67 -13.04 0.03 1.40
CA GLY A 67 -14.24 0.45 2.08
C GLY A 67 -14.59 -0.52 3.22
N VAL A 68 -14.62 -0.04 4.45
CA VAL A 68 -14.90 -0.86 5.64
C VAL A 68 -16.06 -0.34 6.46
N GLU A 69 -16.65 -1.17 7.32
CA GLU A 69 -17.74 -0.77 8.23
C GLU A 69 -17.30 -0.94 9.69
N LYS A 70 -17.66 0.00 10.52
CA LYS A 70 -17.42 -0.03 11.97
C LYS A 70 -17.98 -1.29 12.62
N GLY A 71 -17.26 -1.86 13.56
CA GLY A 71 -17.65 -3.06 14.29
C GLY A 71 -17.60 -4.35 13.47
N LYS A 72 -17.30 -4.31 12.16
CA LYS A 72 -17.08 -5.50 11.36
C LYS A 72 -15.63 -5.99 11.47
N THR A 73 -15.44 -7.29 11.25
CA THR A 73 -14.11 -7.91 11.14
C THR A 73 -13.86 -8.31 9.70
N TYR A 74 -12.72 -7.90 9.17
CA TYR A 74 -12.22 -8.26 7.84
C TYR A 74 -10.94 -9.07 7.97
N GLN A 75 -10.69 -9.95 7.01
CA GLN A 75 -9.42 -10.68 6.96
C GLN A 75 -8.41 -9.91 6.11
N LEU A 76 -7.24 -9.62 6.69
CA LEU A 76 -6.06 -9.22 5.93
C LEU A 76 -5.24 -10.46 5.63
N GLU A 77 -5.04 -10.77 4.34
CA GLU A 77 -4.15 -11.82 3.85
C GLU A 77 -2.91 -11.20 3.23
N VAL A 78 -1.74 -11.61 3.69
CA VAL A 78 -0.45 -11.16 3.15
C VAL A 78 0.31 -12.38 2.64
N THR A 79 0.62 -12.39 1.36
CA THR A 79 1.49 -13.40 0.76
C THR A 79 2.89 -12.84 0.64
N VAL A 80 3.85 -13.56 1.22
CA VAL A 80 5.28 -13.24 1.16
C VAL A 80 5.96 -14.27 0.28
N GLN A 81 6.73 -13.80 -0.71
CA GLN A 81 7.48 -14.66 -1.61
C GLN A 81 8.98 -14.44 -1.47
N ASN A 82 9.74 -15.53 -1.40
CA ASN A 82 11.19 -15.47 -1.52
C ASN A 82 11.58 -15.40 -3.01
N TRP A 83 12.28 -14.35 -3.41
CA TRP A 83 12.76 -14.18 -4.80
C TRP A 83 14.24 -14.55 -5.00
N LYS A 84 15.01 -14.72 -3.91
CA LYS A 84 16.46 -14.99 -3.95
C LYS A 84 16.81 -16.21 -3.11
N SER A 85 17.87 -16.90 -3.45
CA SER A 85 18.39 -18.02 -2.67
C SER A 85 18.94 -17.57 -1.31
N GLY A 86 18.21 -17.86 -0.26
CA GLY A 86 18.58 -17.58 1.14
C GLY A 86 17.61 -18.34 2.04
N GLU A 87 17.90 -19.63 2.29
CA GLU A 87 16.90 -20.56 2.84
C GLU A 87 16.63 -20.40 4.35
N GLY A 88 17.40 -19.59 5.05
CA GLY A 88 17.42 -19.60 6.51
C GLY A 88 16.86 -18.37 7.19
N ASP A 89 16.50 -17.35 6.45
CA ASP A 89 16.23 -16.03 7.01
C ASP A 89 14.85 -15.93 7.64
N PRO A 90 14.77 -15.44 8.89
CA PRO A 90 13.51 -15.20 9.57
C PRO A 90 12.95 -13.82 9.17
N TYR A 91 11.63 -13.78 8.96
CA TYR A 91 10.89 -12.55 8.71
C TYR A 91 9.71 -12.43 9.66
N THR A 92 9.25 -11.20 9.86
CA THR A 92 8.01 -10.90 10.56
C THR A 92 7.15 -9.98 9.69
N VAL A 93 5.87 -10.30 9.57
CA VAL A 93 4.86 -9.44 8.97
C VAL A 93 4.13 -8.69 10.07
N ARG A 94 3.97 -7.40 9.91
CA ARG A 94 3.20 -6.49 10.75
C ARG A 94 2.29 -5.64 9.89
N ALA A 95 1.20 -5.12 10.49
CA ALA A 95 0.45 -4.06 9.86
C ALA A 95 -0.01 -3.04 10.91
N TRP A 96 -0.20 -1.82 10.48
CA TRP A 96 -0.73 -0.69 11.25
C TRP A 96 -1.91 -0.11 10.50
N PHE A 97 -2.93 0.28 11.22
CA PHE A 97 -4.14 0.89 10.68
C PHE A 97 -4.38 2.23 11.40
N ASP A 98 -4.30 3.33 10.70
CA ASP A 98 -4.55 4.67 11.23
C ASP A 98 -6.05 4.86 11.52
N TRP A 99 -6.52 4.32 12.65
CA TRP A 99 -7.93 4.34 12.99
C TRP A 99 -8.44 5.74 13.37
N ASN A 100 -7.57 6.55 13.97
CA ASN A 100 -7.90 7.88 14.46
C ASN A 100 -7.75 8.98 13.39
N GLY A 101 -7.07 8.68 12.29
CA GLY A 101 -6.88 9.57 11.15
C GLY A 101 -5.93 10.72 11.42
N ASP A 102 -4.93 10.54 12.27
CA ASP A 102 -3.94 11.58 12.59
C ASP A 102 -2.69 11.52 11.69
N TYR A 103 -2.64 10.55 10.74
CA TYR A 103 -1.54 10.29 9.81
C TYR A 103 -0.24 9.81 10.47
N VAL A 104 -0.35 9.23 11.67
CA VAL A 104 0.76 8.63 12.41
C VAL A 104 0.39 7.20 12.76
N PHE A 105 1.20 6.23 12.35
CA PHE A 105 1.03 4.85 12.78
C PHE A 105 1.53 4.68 14.21
N GLN A 106 0.64 4.38 15.13
CA GLN A 106 0.90 4.26 16.56
C GLN A 106 1.02 2.79 16.99
N GLN A 107 1.56 2.57 18.19
CA GLN A 107 1.77 1.22 18.69
C GLN A 107 0.46 0.46 18.96
N ASP A 108 -0.59 1.16 19.37
CA ASP A 108 -1.93 0.63 19.63
C ASP A 108 -2.75 0.40 18.36
N GLU A 109 -2.28 0.92 17.23
CA GLU A 109 -2.81 0.68 15.89
C GLU A 109 -2.16 -0.51 15.18
N MET A 110 -1.14 -1.10 15.81
CA MET A 110 -0.45 -2.27 15.27
C MET A 110 -1.22 -3.55 15.58
N ILE A 111 -1.46 -4.35 14.55
CA ILE A 111 -1.95 -5.72 14.72
C ILE A 111 -0.82 -6.65 15.20
N ALA A 112 -1.18 -7.74 15.88
CA ALA A 112 -0.21 -8.71 16.38
C ALA A 112 0.68 -9.25 15.24
N PRO A 113 2.02 -9.22 15.40
CA PRO A 113 2.93 -9.67 14.35
C PRO A 113 2.86 -11.19 14.15
N GLN A 114 3.04 -11.63 12.89
CA GLN A 114 3.22 -13.05 12.57
C GLN A 114 4.63 -13.30 12.02
N LYS A 115 5.26 -14.38 12.49
CA LYS A 115 6.65 -14.72 12.18
C LYS A 115 6.74 -15.84 11.15
N ILE A 116 7.63 -15.66 10.18
CA ILE A 116 8.12 -16.70 9.27
C ILE A 116 9.51 -17.08 9.78
N ALA A 117 9.63 -18.24 10.42
CA ALA A 117 10.89 -18.68 11.04
C ALA A 117 11.98 -18.93 9.97
N ARG A 118 11.60 -19.36 8.78
CA ARG A 118 12.49 -19.62 7.64
C ARG A 118 11.74 -19.32 6.35
N ILE A 119 12.26 -18.42 5.57
CA ILE A 119 11.62 -18.02 4.31
C ILE A 119 11.64 -19.12 3.23
N GLY A 120 12.58 -20.06 3.30
CA GLY A 120 12.72 -21.13 2.33
C GLY A 120 13.54 -20.73 1.10
N LYS A 121 13.55 -21.60 0.09
CA LYS A 121 14.27 -21.37 -1.18
C LYS A 121 13.49 -20.36 -2.07
N ALA A 122 14.16 -19.87 -3.11
CA ALA A 122 13.53 -19.01 -4.10
C ALA A 122 12.23 -19.62 -4.67
N GLY A 123 11.19 -18.82 -4.78
CA GLY A 123 9.83 -19.24 -5.18
C GLY A 123 8.96 -19.80 -4.06
N THR A 124 9.48 -19.92 -2.81
CA THR A 124 8.64 -20.30 -1.66
C THR A 124 7.71 -19.14 -1.31
N GLU A 125 6.44 -19.46 -1.09
CA GLU A 125 5.41 -18.52 -0.64
C GLU A 125 4.92 -18.87 0.76
N HIS A 126 4.60 -17.83 1.53
CA HIS A 126 3.97 -17.92 2.84
C HIS A 126 2.75 -17.02 2.85
N VAL A 127 1.60 -17.58 3.16
CA VAL A 127 0.35 -16.83 3.34
C VAL A 127 0.11 -16.65 4.83
N LEU A 128 0.00 -15.41 5.25
CA LEU A 128 -0.31 -15.02 6.62
C LEU A 128 -1.68 -14.34 6.65
N SER A 129 -2.51 -14.68 7.64
CA SER A 129 -3.86 -14.15 7.76
C SER A 129 -4.05 -13.50 9.13
N PHE A 130 -4.68 -12.34 9.14
CA PHE A 130 -4.95 -11.53 10.32
C PHE A 130 -6.43 -11.14 10.34
N ASP A 131 -7.09 -11.29 11.48
CA ASP A 131 -8.44 -10.79 11.68
C ASP A 131 -8.36 -9.32 12.13
N ILE A 132 -8.92 -8.43 11.34
CA ILE A 132 -8.89 -6.98 11.55
C ILE A 132 -10.29 -6.54 11.98
N ALA A 133 -10.45 -6.27 13.27
CA ALA A 133 -11.68 -5.69 13.81
C ALA A 133 -11.64 -4.17 13.62
N VAL A 134 -12.57 -3.62 12.84
CA VAL A 134 -12.70 -2.17 12.64
C VAL A 134 -13.30 -1.55 13.91
N PRO A 135 -12.61 -0.60 14.57
CA PRO A 135 -13.11 0.03 15.78
C PRO A 135 -14.40 0.82 15.55
N ASP A 136 -15.27 0.87 16.56
CA ASP A 136 -16.50 1.65 16.50
C ASP A 136 -16.26 3.16 16.45
N ASP A 137 -15.12 3.61 16.93
CA ASP A 137 -14.67 5.00 16.99
C ASP A 137 -13.74 5.40 15.84
N MET A 138 -13.51 4.52 14.85
CA MET A 138 -12.76 4.89 13.64
C MET A 138 -13.29 6.20 13.04
N VAL A 139 -12.38 7.07 12.59
CA VAL A 139 -12.72 8.35 11.97
C VAL A 139 -13.59 8.17 10.72
N GLU A 140 -14.62 9.03 10.58
CA GLU A 140 -15.55 8.98 9.44
C GLU A 140 -15.24 10.07 8.41
N ASN A 141 -15.70 9.84 7.18
CA ASN A 141 -15.62 10.79 6.06
C ASN A 141 -14.19 11.28 5.76
N LYS A 142 -13.21 10.47 6.13
CA LYS A 142 -11.81 10.72 5.92
C LYS A 142 -11.16 9.43 5.42
N GLU A 143 -10.39 9.56 4.37
CA GLU A 143 -9.52 8.50 3.91
C GLU A 143 -8.26 8.46 4.78
N VAL A 144 -7.93 7.28 5.26
CA VAL A 144 -6.77 7.00 6.12
C VAL A 144 -5.93 5.90 5.53
N GLY A 145 -4.72 5.71 6.03
CA GLY A 145 -3.80 4.69 5.54
C GLY A 145 -3.78 3.45 6.42
N PHE A 146 -3.41 2.33 5.80
CA PHE A 146 -2.84 1.22 6.53
C PHE A 146 -1.54 0.78 5.86
N ARG A 147 -0.60 0.31 6.67
CA ARG A 147 0.74 -0.13 6.27
C ARG A 147 0.92 -1.61 6.52
N VAL A 148 1.41 -2.34 5.53
CA VAL A 148 1.87 -3.72 5.67
C VAL A 148 3.38 -3.73 5.54
N MET A 149 4.07 -4.35 6.51
CA MET A 149 5.53 -4.40 6.57
C MET A 149 6.00 -5.84 6.69
N LEU A 150 6.86 -6.24 5.78
CA LEU A 150 7.71 -7.42 5.90
C LEU A 150 9.08 -6.98 6.42
N HIS A 151 9.51 -7.52 7.53
CA HIS A 151 10.77 -7.15 8.18
C HIS A 151 11.65 -8.37 8.44
N TYR A 152 12.92 -8.31 8.02
CA TYR A 152 13.95 -9.27 8.37
C TYR A 152 14.34 -9.15 9.85
N THR A 153 14.26 -10.22 10.61
CA THR A 153 14.29 -10.18 12.10
C THR A 153 15.50 -10.85 12.75
N LEU A 154 16.59 -11.04 12.02
CA LEU A 154 17.81 -11.57 12.65
C LEU A 154 18.47 -10.49 13.53
N GLY A 155 18.15 -10.51 14.82
CA GLY A 155 18.80 -9.68 15.83
C GLY A 155 18.04 -8.45 16.32
N ASN A 156 16.99 -8.00 15.65
CA ASN A 156 16.12 -6.92 16.12
C ASN A 156 14.65 -7.22 15.81
N ASP A 157 13.86 -7.46 16.84
CA ASP A 157 12.42 -7.78 16.71
C ASP A 157 11.52 -6.53 16.88
N GLY A 158 12.11 -5.35 17.14
CA GLY A 158 11.40 -4.09 17.26
C GLY A 158 11.22 -3.46 15.88
N ALA A 159 9.98 -3.47 15.35
CA ALA A 159 9.67 -2.67 14.16
C ALA A 159 8.98 -1.39 14.57
N ASP A 160 9.58 -0.29 14.18
CA ASP A 160 8.97 1.03 14.16
C ASP A 160 8.33 1.20 12.76
N PRO A 161 7.06 1.59 12.63
CA PRO A 161 6.44 1.81 11.33
C PRO A 161 7.15 2.89 10.52
N CYS A 162 7.86 3.79 11.18
CA CYS A 162 8.56 4.94 10.61
C CYS A 162 10.08 4.85 10.76
N GLY A 163 10.56 3.77 11.37
CA GLY A 163 11.96 3.60 11.70
C GLY A 163 12.80 3.07 10.55
N GLU A 164 14.12 3.08 10.77
CA GLU A 164 15.05 2.35 9.92
C GLU A 164 14.99 0.87 10.24
N ILE A 165 14.83 0.03 9.21
CA ILE A 165 15.05 -1.41 9.33
C ILE A 165 16.20 -1.82 8.41
N ASP A 166 16.88 -2.90 8.79
CA ASP A 166 18.03 -3.38 8.00
C ASP A 166 17.59 -3.87 6.64
N SER A 167 16.49 -4.64 6.57
CA SER A 167 15.98 -5.22 5.34
C SER A 167 14.49 -5.53 5.46
N GLY A 168 13.71 -5.20 4.43
CA GLY A 168 12.27 -5.44 4.42
C GLY A 168 11.60 -4.91 3.17
N ASP A 169 10.28 -5.07 3.14
CA ASP A 169 9.40 -4.57 2.10
C ASP A 169 8.16 -3.98 2.75
N VAL A 170 7.69 -2.84 2.25
CA VAL A 170 6.58 -2.09 2.84
C VAL A 170 5.62 -1.63 1.77
N GLU A 171 4.34 -1.83 2.01
CA GLU A 171 3.27 -1.38 1.16
C GLU A 171 2.23 -0.60 1.96
N ASP A 172 1.89 0.60 1.48
CA ASP A 172 0.85 1.46 2.04
C ASP A 172 -0.41 1.44 1.17
N TYR A 173 -1.57 1.38 1.81
CA TYR A 173 -2.88 1.34 1.20
C TYR A 173 -3.83 2.34 1.84
N GLY A 174 -4.88 2.75 1.13
CA GLY A 174 -5.96 3.58 1.66
C GLY A 174 -7.07 2.76 2.31
N MET A 175 -7.83 3.40 3.19
CA MET A 175 -9.01 2.85 3.83
C MET A 175 -10.01 3.97 4.16
N ILE A 176 -11.32 3.68 4.06
CA ILE A 176 -12.39 4.63 4.36
C ILE A 176 -13.61 3.90 4.95
N ILE A 177 -14.38 4.59 5.80
CA ILE A 177 -15.67 4.06 6.23
C ILE A 177 -16.71 4.17 5.10
N GLY A 178 -17.34 3.03 4.78
CA GLY A 178 -18.34 2.85 3.74
C GLY A 178 -17.82 1.94 2.61
N GLU A 179 -18.43 0.76 2.45
CA GLU A 179 -18.04 -0.21 1.40
C GLU A 179 -18.26 0.36 -0.01
N ASP A 180 -19.25 1.22 -0.18
CA ASP A 180 -19.57 1.93 -1.43
C ASP A 180 -18.53 3.00 -1.81
N LYS A 181 -17.63 3.35 -0.91
CA LYS A 181 -16.55 4.30 -1.12
C LYS A 181 -15.21 3.65 -1.48
N ALA A 182 -15.17 2.32 -1.54
CA ALA A 182 -13.98 1.61 -1.95
C ALA A 182 -13.54 2.06 -3.36
N HIS A 183 -12.24 2.26 -3.53
CA HIS A 183 -11.62 2.50 -4.82
C HIS A 183 -10.49 1.49 -5.03
N VAL A 184 -10.60 0.72 -6.09
CA VAL A 184 -9.59 -0.30 -6.42
C VAL A 184 -9.36 -0.24 -7.91
N LEU A 185 -8.14 0.12 -8.32
CA LEU A 185 -7.78 0.03 -9.72
C LEU A 185 -7.90 -1.42 -10.20
N PRO A 186 -8.41 -1.64 -11.42
CA PRO A 186 -8.38 -2.97 -12.01
C PRO A 186 -6.93 -3.47 -12.03
N PRO A 187 -6.69 -4.78 -11.82
CA PRO A 187 -5.35 -5.35 -11.94
C PRO A 187 -4.82 -4.95 -13.32
N ASP A 188 -3.57 -4.46 -13.36
CA ASP A 188 -2.92 -3.95 -14.56
C ASP A 188 -3.11 -4.92 -15.74
N GLY A 189 -4.17 -4.70 -16.52
CA GLY A 189 -4.26 -5.20 -17.87
C GLY A 189 -3.30 -4.36 -18.72
N PRO A 190 -2.79 -4.87 -19.84
CA PRO A 190 -1.99 -4.06 -20.74
C PRO A 190 -2.79 -2.79 -21.04
N ASP A 191 -2.14 -1.62 -20.90
CA ASP A 191 -2.70 -0.33 -21.29
C ASP A 191 -3.21 -0.42 -22.73
N GLU A 192 -4.48 -0.78 -22.90
CA GLU A 192 -5.14 -0.54 -24.18
C GLU A 192 -5.38 0.97 -24.23
N PRO A 193 -4.74 1.66 -25.17
CA PRO A 193 -5.04 3.07 -25.37
C PRO A 193 -6.54 3.14 -25.71
N THR A 194 -7.32 3.80 -24.87
CA THR A 194 -8.69 4.21 -25.20
C THR A 194 -8.59 5.17 -26.38
N GLU A 195 -8.63 4.63 -27.60
CA GLU A 195 -8.89 5.45 -28.79
C GLU A 195 -10.29 6.03 -28.64
N GLU A 196 -10.37 7.27 -28.19
CA GLU A 196 -11.55 8.09 -28.41
C GLU A 196 -11.72 8.23 -29.93
N VAL A 197 -12.57 7.38 -30.48
CA VAL A 197 -13.00 7.53 -31.87
C VAL A 197 -13.85 8.78 -31.94
N CYS A 198 -13.24 9.91 -32.24
CA CYS A 198 -13.96 11.08 -32.71
C CYS A 198 -14.57 10.73 -34.07
N THR A 199 -15.82 10.32 -34.10
CA THR A 199 -16.60 10.28 -35.36
C THR A 199 -16.93 11.71 -35.77
N PRO A 200 -16.45 12.18 -36.91
CA PRO A 200 -16.92 13.46 -37.44
C PRO A 200 -18.37 13.32 -37.85
N GLU A 201 -19.26 14.13 -37.29
CA GLU A 201 -20.59 14.34 -37.82
C GLU A 201 -20.46 15.13 -39.13
N PHE A 202 -21.01 14.58 -40.22
CA PHE A 202 -21.20 15.25 -41.49
C PHE A 202 -22.60 15.87 -41.56
#